data_c84ba1f6ff21d8e5c480e62f90fd9314
#
_entry.id   c84ba1f6ff21d8e5c480e62f90fd9314
#
_cell.length_a   1.000
_cell.length_b   1.000
_cell.length_c   1.000
_cell.angle_alpha   90.00
_cell.angle_beta   90.00
_cell.angle_gamma   90.00
#
_symmetry.space_group_name_H-M   'P 1'
#
loop_
_entity.id
_entity.type
_entity.pdbx_description
1 polymer ?
#
loop_
_entity_poly.entity_id
_entity_poly.type
_entity_poly.pdbx_seq_one_letter_code
_entity_poly.pdbx_strand_id
1 'polypeptide(L)'
;MKNIIIFIVLISVFSSCVNPQKKALDKVLALESKLKLAQDAGANKDLALEVVAAYSDFLLAYPEIESKPELLFKSGEVLKGLGENLLAANSFYKVHHGFPNSKLAPLALFYQAHCFESIEQRLTAKNTYQEFIDRYPNHPYKVQAEGMIKLLQYSDEDLIKQFQN
;
A
#
# COMPACT_ATOMS: atom_id res chain seq x y z
N MET A 1 -0.39 51.92 56.66
CA MET A 1 0.24 51.55 55.36
C MET A 1 -0.04 50.09 55.14
N LYS A 2 -1.00 49.75 54.27
CA LYS A 2 -1.42 48.36 53.99
C LYS A 2 -0.66 47.84 52.78
N ASN A 3 0.18 46.85 52.96
CA ASN A 3 0.91 46.17 51.85
C ASN A 3 -0.09 45.19 51.17
N ILE A 4 -0.46 45.54 49.95
CA ILE A 4 -1.23 44.64 49.06
C ILE A 4 -0.22 43.73 48.35
N ILE A 5 -0.15 42.49 48.77
CA ILE A 5 0.60 41.45 48.07
C ILE A 5 -0.28 40.97 46.91
N ILE A 6 0.10 41.38 45.69
CA ILE A 6 -0.53 40.88 44.45
C ILE A 6 0.03 39.50 44.16
N PHE A 7 -0.77 38.44 44.42
CA PHE A 7 -0.48 37.07 43.99
C PHE A 7 -0.77 36.97 42.49
N ILE A 8 0.26 37.06 41.67
CA ILE A 8 0.16 36.73 40.23
C ILE A 8 0.12 35.21 40.10
N VAL A 9 -1.12 34.67 39.94
CA VAL A 9 -1.30 33.27 39.58
C VAL A 9 -0.92 33.12 38.11
N LEU A 10 0.27 32.61 37.85
CA LEU A 10 0.73 32.17 36.54
C LEU A 10 -0.08 30.91 36.17
N ILE A 11 -1.18 31.09 35.47
CA ILE A 11 -1.92 30.00 34.83
C ILE A 11 -1.06 29.57 33.63
N SER A 12 -0.19 28.57 33.85
CA SER A 12 0.48 27.87 32.78
C SER A 12 -0.59 27.08 31.99
N VAL A 13 -1.05 27.67 30.92
CA VAL A 13 -1.86 26.99 29.92
C VAL A 13 -0.92 25.96 29.28
N PHE A 14 -0.94 24.73 29.80
CA PHE A 14 -0.41 23.56 29.08
C PHE A 14 -1.28 23.39 27.83
N SER A 15 -0.98 24.16 26.80
CA SER A 15 -1.47 23.88 25.46
C SER A 15 -0.90 22.52 25.09
N SER A 16 -1.68 21.46 25.24
CA SER A 16 -1.37 20.13 24.75
C SER A 16 -1.16 20.30 23.23
N CYS A 17 0.07 20.50 22.79
CA CYS A 17 0.43 20.51 21.38
C CYS A 17 0.19 19.11 20.84
N VAL A 18 -1.04 18.86 20.40
CA VAL A 18 -1.34 17.64 19.61
C VAL A 18 -0.49 17.76 18.34
N ASN A 19 0.47 16.83 18.19
CA ASN A 19 1.31 16.77 17.01
C ASN A 19 0.40 16.65 15.77
N PRO A 20 0.39 17.65 14.85
CA PRO A 20 -0.52 17.67 13.71
C PRO A 20 -0.33 16.45 12.80
N GLN A 21 0.90 15.96 12.66
CA GLN A 21 1.22 14.74 11.91
C GLN A 21 0.55 13.52 12.54
N LYS A 22 0.64 13.37 13.88
CA LYS A 22 -0.02 12.27 14.58
C LYS A 22 -1.53 12.32 14.39
N LYS A 23 -2.15 13.49 14.55
CA LYS A 23 -3.60 13.68 14.35
C LYS A 23 -4.02 13.32 12.92
N ALA A 24 -3.23 13.72 11.93
CA ALA A 24 -3.48 13.36 10.54
C ALA A 24 -3.37 11.86 10.30
N LEU A 25 -2.33 11.20 10.86
CA LEU A 25 -2.17 9.75 10.78
C LEU A 25 -3.32 9.01 11.46
N ASP A 26 -3.74 9.44 12.65
CA ASP A 26 -4.85 8.82 13.38
C ASP A 26 -6.15 8.87 12.56
N LYS A 27 -6.37 9.95 11.79
CA LYS A 27 -7.52 10.04 10.86
C LYS A 27 -7.43 9.00 9.74
N VAL A 28 -6.25 8.82 9.13
CA VAL A 28 -6.01 7.81 8.10
C VAL A 28 -6.27 6.41 8.66
N LEU A 29 -5.72 6.09 9.84
CA LEU A 29 -5.90 4.80 10.48
C LEU A 29 -7.36 4.52 10.88
N ALA A 30 -8.12 5.55 11.26
CA ALA A 30 -9.55 5.42 11.55
C ALA A 30 -10.35 5.05 10.28
N LEU A 31 -10.05 5.65 9.13
CA LEU A 31 -10.67 5.30 7.84
C LEU A 31 -10.30 3.87 7.41
N GLU A 32 -9.02 3.50 7.53
CA GLU A 32 -8.55 2.14 7.27
C GLU A 32 -9.29 1.10 8.13
N SER A 33 -9.47 1.40 9.41
CA SER A 33 -10.20 0.52 10.33
C SER A 33 -11.65 0.35 9.93
N LYS A 34 -12.33 1.42 9.47
CA LYS A 34 -13.70 1.33 8.96
C LYS A 34 -13.77 0.44 7.72
N LEU A 35 -12.84 0.62 6.77
CA LEU A 35 -12.80 -0.21 5.55
C LEU A 35 -12.57 -1.68 5.88
N LYS A 36 -11.67 -1.97 6.82
CA LYS A 36 -11.40 -3.34 7.28
C LYS A 36 -12.62 -4.00 7.92
N LEU A 37 -13.41 -3.25 8.69
CA LEU A 37 -14.66 -3.75 9.28
C LEU A 37 -15.76 -3.99 8.24
N ALA A 38 -15.73 -3.26 7.13
CA ALA A 38 -16.65 -3.42 6.02
C ALA A 38 -16.39 -4.69 5.17
N GLN A 39 -15.29 -5.41 5.41
CA GLN A 39 -14.88 -6.71 4.86
C GLN A 39 -14.61 -6.76 3.34
N ASP A 40 -15.12 -5.82 2.55
CA ASP A 40 -14.97 -5.81 1.09
C ASP A 40 -14.82 -4.38 0.56
N ALA A 41 -13.65 -4.09 -0.01
CA ALA A 41 -13.37 -2.80 -0.63
C ALA A 41 -14.24 -2.56 -1.87
N GLY A 42 -14.55 -3.61 -2.64
CA GLY A 42 -15.40 -3.52 -3.82
C GLY A 42 -16.84 -3.17 -3.49
N ALA A 43 -17.40 -3.79 -2.43
CA ALA A 43 -18.75 -3.47 -1.94
C ALA A 43 -18.84 -2.09 -1.27
N ASN A 44 -17.70 -1.54 -0.79
CA ASN A 44 -17.59 -0.25 -0.12
C ASN A 44 -16.70 0.73 -0.88
N LYS A 45 -16.91 0.81 -2.20
CA LYS A 45 -16.06 1.55 -3.14
C LYS A 45 -15.78 2.98 -2.70
N ASP A 46 -16.79 3.73 -2.27
CA ASP A 46 -16.64 5.13 -1.87
C ASP A 46 -15.73 5.25 -0.64
N LEU A 47 -15.90 4.39 0.36
CA LEU A 47 -15.03 4.35 1.53
C LEU A 47 -13.60 3.94 1.18
N ALA A 48 -13.43 2.98 0.26
CA ALA A 48 -12.11 2.56 -0.21
C ALA A 48 -11.39 3.69 -0.96
N LEU A 49 -12.09 4.45 -1.79
CA LEU A 49 -11.55 5.65 -2.45
C LEU A 49 -11.19 6.75 -1.45
N GLU A 50 -12.01 6.96 -0.40
CA GLU A 50 -11.71 7.89 0.69
C GLU A 50 -10.42 7.48 1.42
N VAL A 51 -10.22 6.20 1.69
CA VAL A 51 -8.98 5.67 2.29
C VAL A 51 -7.76 5.92 1.39
N VAL A 52 -7.87 5.65 0.08
CA VAL A 52 -6.78 5.92 -0.89
C VAL A 52 -6.43 7.40 -0.94
N ALA A 53 -7.45 8.27 -0.98
CA ALA A 53 -7.24 9.73 -0.94
C ALA A 53 -6.55 10.16 0.36
N ALA A 54 -6.98 9.61 1.50
CA ALA A 54 -6.38 9.93 2.80
C ALA A 54 -4.90 9.50 2.89
N TYR A 55 -4.52 8.35 2.33
CA TYR A 55 -3.10 7.96 2.20
C TYR A 55 -2.32 8.96 1.35
N SER A 56 -2.86 9.34 0.19
CA SER A 56 -2.20 10.28 -0.73
C SER A 56 -1.99 11.64 -0.09
N ASP A 57 -3.02 12.22 0.51
CA ASP A 57 -2.97 13.54 1.17
C ASP A 57 -1.98 13.52 2.34
N PHE A 58 -1.99 12.44 3.13
CA PHE A 58 -1.06 12.30 4.24
C PHE A 58 0.40 12.21 3.76
N LEU A 59 0.68 11.43 2.71
CA LEU A 59 2.02 11.26 2.16
C LEU A 59 2.53 12.54 1.46
N LEU A 60 1.62 13.36 0.91
CA LEU A 60 1.96 14.68 0.37
C LEU A 60 2.31 15.67 1.48
N ALA A 61 1.56 15.65 2.59
CA ALA A 61 1.81 16.54 3.74
C ALA A 61 3.07 16.14 4.54
N TYR A 62 3.39 14.85 4.57
CA TYR A 62 4.50 14.30 5.37
C TYR A 62 5.38 13.34 4.54
N PRO A 63 6.11 13.84 3.54
CA PRO A 63 6.85 13.01 2.57
C PRO A 63 7.98 12.19 3.18
N GLU A 64 8.54 12.62 4.32
CA GLU A 64 9.69 11.97 5.00
C GLU A 64 9.28 11.04 6.15
N ILE A 65 7.99 10.63 6.20
CA ILE A 65 7.56 9.74 7.27
C ILE A 65 8.17 8.34 7.12
N GLU A 66 8.62 7.77 8.23
CA GLU A 66 9.24 6.43 8.27
C GLU A 66 8.28 5.33 7.77
N SER A 67 6.99 5.45 8.09
CA SER A 67 5.95 4.49 7.64
C SER A 67 5.51 4.67 6.18
N LYS A 68 6.22 5.48 5.38
CA LYS A 68 5.86 5.71 3.97
C LYS A 68 5.74 4.44 3.14
N PRO A 69 6.69 3.47 3.21
CA PRO A 69 6.55 2.23 2.45
C PRO A 69 5.31 1.42 2.84
N GLU A 70 4.93 1.38 4.12
CA GLU A 70 3.73 0.71 4.60
C GLU A 70 2.45 1.38 4.08
N LEU A 71 2.37 2.70 4.10
CA LEU A 71 1.20 3.45 3.62
C LEU A 71 1.04 3.31 2.10
N LEU A 72 2.15 3.36 1.34
CA LEU A 72 2.15 3.11 -0.10
C LEU A 72 1.70 1.68 -0.42
N PHE A 73 2.19 0.69 0.33
CA PHE A 73 1.83 -0.70 0.16
C PHE A 73 0.33 -0.92 0.41
N LYS A 74 -0.19 -0.42 1.52
CA LYS A 74 -1.62 -0.48 1.86
C LYS A 74 -2.50 0.23 0.83
N SER A 75 -2.05 1.39 0.32
CA SER A 75 -2.74 2.07 -0.79
C SER A 75 -2.82 1.16 -2.03
N GLY A 76 -1.74 0.45 -2.36
CA GLY A 76 -1.71 -0.53 -3.44
C GLY A 76 -2.68 -1.69 -3.22
N GLU A 77 -2.77 -2.21 -1.99
CA GLU A 77 -3.71 -3.28 -1.64
C GLU A 77 -5.17 -2.85 -1.80
N VAL A 78 -5.54 -1.65 -1.33
CA VAL A 78 -6.89 -1.09 -1.48
C VAL A 78 -7.22 -0.88 -2.95
N LEU A 79 -6.31 -0.27 -3.73
CA LEU A 79 -6.48 -0.06 -5.17
C LEU A 79 -6.65 -1.39 -5.93
N LYS A 80 -5.86 -2.41 -5.58
CA LYS A 80 -6.00 -3.76 -6.15
C LYS A 80 -7.36 -4.36 -5.82
N GLY A 81 -7.85 -4.20 -4.59
CA GLY A 81 -9.19 -4.63 -4.18
C GLY A 81 -10.32 -3.91 -4.92
N LEU A 82 -10.09 -2.68 -5.38
CA LEU A 82 -11.01 -1.91 -6.22
C LEU A 82 -10.94 -2.29 -7.71
N GLY A 83 -10.00 -3.15 -8.12
CA GLY A 83 -9.73 -3.46 -9.52
C GLY A 83 -8.90 -2.39 -10.26
N GLU A 84 -8.46 -1.34 -9.55
CA GLU A 84 -7.62 -0.26 -10.09
C GLU A 84 -6.16 -0.72 -10.22
N ASN A 85 -5.96 -1.82 -10.98
CA ASN A 85 -4.71 -2.57 -11.01
C ASN A 85 -3.51 -1.74 -11.50
N LEU A 86 -3.69 -0.80 -12.44
CA LEU A 86 -2.59 0.03 -12.91
C LEU A 86 -2.11 1.01 -11.81
N LEU A 87 -3.05 1.59 -11.06
CA LEU A 87 -2.72 2.47 -9.93
C LEU A 87 -2.09 1.68 -8.77
N ALA A 88 -2.60 0.46 -8.52
CA ALA A 88 -2.02 -0.46 -7.55
C ALA A 88 -0.58 -0.83 -7.92
N ALA A 89 -0.32 -1.19 -9.19
CA ALA A 89 1.02 -1.50 -9.69
C ALA A 89 1.99 -0.33 -9.47
N ASN A 90 1.55 0.92 -9.70
CA ASN A 90 2.36 2.10 -9.44
C ASN A 90 2.66 2.30 -7.94
N SER A 91 1.69 2.02 -7.07
CA SER A 91 1.90 2.11 -5.61
C SER A 91 2.92 1.07 -5.15
N PHE A 92 2.83 -0.17 -5.62
CA PHE A 92 3.81 -1.23 -5.33
C PHE A 92 5.18 -0.93 -5.92
N TYR A 93 5.26 -0.36 -7.13
CA TYR A 93 6.50 0.11 -7.73
C TYR A 93 7.21 1.12 -6.82
N LYS A 94 6.50 2.13 -6.32
CA LYS A 94 7.06 3.12 -5.40
C LYS A 94 7.63 2.49 -4.13
N VAL A 95 7.06 1.38 -3.64
CA VAL A 95 7.58 0.65 -2.47
C VAL A 95 8.90 -0.03 -2.80
N HIS A 96 8.92 -0.95 -3.79
CA HIS A 96 10.13 -1.76 -4.01
C HIS A 96 11.28 -0.98 -4.69
N HIS A 97 10.95 0.07 -5.45
CA HIS A 97 11.95 0.92 -6.09
C HIS A 97 12.47 2.02 -5.15
N GLY A 98 11.57 2.70 -4.45
CA GLY A 98 11.92 3.80 -3.55
C GLY A 98 12.46 3.33 -2.18
N PHE A 99 12.08 2.12 -1.75
CA PHE A 99 12.45 1.58 -0.43
C PHE A 99 12.94 0.12 -0.56
N PRO A 100 14.04 -0.12 -1.29
CA PRO A 100 14.50 -1.49 -1.60
C PRO A 100 14.89 -2.30 -0.35
N ASN A 101 15.22 -1.61 0.75
CA ASN A 101 15.56 -2.24 2.04
C ASN A 101 14.32 -2.48 2.94
N SER A 102 13.14 -2.06 2.52
CA SER A 102 11.90 -2.34 3.25
C SER A 102 11.59 -3.85 3.20
N LYS A 103 11.10 -4.39 4.32
CA LYS A 103 10.58 -5.77 4.38
C LYS A 103 9.41 -6.01 3.42
N LEU A 104 8.76 -4.94 2.97
CA LEU A 104 7.65 -5.00 2.01
C LEU A 104 8.12 -4.98 0.54
N ALA A 105 9.38 -4.63 0.27
CA ALA A 105 9.88 -4.52 -1.10
C ALA A 105 9.72 -5.80 -1.93
N PRO A 106 10.03 -7.01 -1.42
CA PRO A 106 9.82 -8.25 -2.15
C PRO A 106 8.34 -8.47 -2.50
N LEU A 107 7.45 -8.30 -1.51
CA LEU A 107 6.03 -8.52 -1.69
C LEU A 107 5.40 -7.47 -2.62
N ALA A 108 5.88 -6.23 -2.56
CA ALA A 108 5.44 -5.17 -3.46
C ALA A 108 5.80 -5.49 -4.93
N LEU A 109 7.01 -5.99 -5.21
CA LEU A 109 7.40 -6.38 -6.57
C LEU A 109 6.54 -7.56 -7.08
N PHE A 110 6.28 -8.54 -6.22
CA PHE A 110 5.39 -9.66 -6.55
C PHE A 110 3.95 -9.20 -6.86
N TYR A 111 3.39 -8.30 -6.05
CA TYR A 111 2.05 -7.76 -6.28
C TYR A 111 1.97 -6.83 -7.48
N GLN A 112 3.04 -6.12 -7.81
CA GLN A 112 3.12 -5.35 -9.05
C GLN A 112 2.97 -6.27 -10.27
N ALA A 113 3.69 -7.40 -10.29
CA ALA A 113 3.57 -8.40 -11.35
C ALA A 113 2.13 -8.92 -11.48
N HIS A 114 1.51 -9.25 -10.35
CA HIS A 114 0.12 -9.71 -10.30
C HIS A 114 -0.87 -8.65 -10.82
N CYS A 115 -0.64 -7.37 -10.55
CA CYS A 115 -1.46 -6.30 -11.11
C CYS A 115 -1.36 -6.22 -12.63
N PHE A 116 -0.16 -6.37 -13.20
CA PHE A 116 0.03 -6.41 -14.65
C PHE A 116 -0.64 -7.63 -15.29
N GLU A 117 -0.58 -8.78 -14.62
CA GLU A 117 -1.31 -9.97 -15.04
C GLU A 117 -2.81 -9.73 -15.07
N SER A 118 -3.39 -9.12 -14.03
CA SER A 118 -4.82 -8.84 -13.91
C SER A 118 -5.36 -7.89 -15.00
N ILE A 119 -4.49 -7.13 -15.67
CA ILE A 119 -4.84 -6.26 -16.81
C ILE A 119 -4.31 -6.81 -18.15
N GLU A 120 -4.03 -8.10 -18.19
CA GLU A 120 -3.58 -8.84 -19.39
C GLU A 120 -2.28 -8.34 -20.02
N GLN A 121 -1.48 -7.57 -19.29
CA GLN A 121 -0.13 -7.17 -19.72
C GLN A 121 0.86 -8.33 -19.50
N ARG A 122 0.62 -9.45 -20.21
CA ARG A 122 1.31 -10.74 -20.01
C ARG A 122 2.84 -10.63 -20.05
N LEU A 123 3.40 -9.90 -21.02
CA LEU A 123 4.85 -9.73 -21.14
C LEU A 123 5.42 -8.93 -19.97
N THR A 124 4.78 -7.83 -19.59
CA THR A 124 5.18 -7.01 -18.44
C THR A 124 5.10 -7.80 -17.15
N ALA A 125 4.00 -8.53 -16.93
CA ALA A 125 3.81 -9.39 -15.78
C ALA A 125 4.92 -10.45 -15.68
N LYS A 126 5.20 -11.18 -16.79
CA LYS A 126 6.26 -12.18 -16.87
C LYS A 126 7.63 -11.60 -16.49
N ASN A 127 7.99 -10.45 -17.07
CA ASN A 127 9.27 -9.80 -16.80
C ASN A 127 9.38 -9.35 -15.34
N THR A 128 8.29 -8.84 -14.77
CA THR A 128 8.24 -8.39 -13.37
C THR A 128 8.32 -9.58 -12.39
N TYR A 129 7.67 -10.72 -12.69
CA TYR A 129 7.85 -11.95 -11.91
C TYR A 129 9.28 -12.48 -12.01
N GLN A 130 9.92 -12.40 -13.19
CA GLN A 130 11.32 -12.81 -13.35
C GLN A 130 12.24 -11.92 -12.52
N GLU A 131 12.05 -10.59 -12.56
CA GLU A 131 12.79 -9.66 -11.70
C GLU A 131 12.63 -10.00 -10.22
N PHE A 132 11.40 -10.37 -9.79
CA PHE A 132 11.18 -10.82 -8.41
C PHE A 132 12.00 -12.05 -8.06
N ILE A 133 12.04 -13.07 -8.92
CA ILE A 133 12.80 -14.30 -8.71
C ILE A 133 14.31 -14.01 -8.62
N ASP A 134 14.81 -13.16 -9.51
CA ASP A 134 16.23 -12.82 -9.58
C ASP A 134 16.69 -12.02 -8.37
N ARG A 135 15.87 -11.06 -7.90
CA ARG A 135 16.19 -10.22 -6.74
C ARG A 135 15.96 -10.93 -5.39
N TYR A 136 15.00 -11.85 -5.34
CA TYR A 136 14.59 -12.49 -4.09
C TYR A 136 14.53 -14.03 -4.22
N PRO A 137 15.64 -14.70 -4.55
CA PRO A 137 15.66 -16.12 -4.89
C PRO A 137 15.26 -17.06 -3.74
N ASN A 138 15.30 -16.58 -2.50
CA ASN A 138 14.92 -17.36 -1.31
C ASN A 138 13.55 -16.95 -0.73
N HIS A 139 12.79 -16.11 -1.43
CA HIS A 139 11.48 -15.66 -0.93
C HIS A 139 10.44 -16.79 -1.06
N PRO A 140 9.51 -16.95 -0.08
CA PRO A 140 8.50 -18.02 -0.12
C PRO A 140 7.62 -18.01 -1.39
N TYR A 141 7.39 -16.86 -2.01
CA TYR A 141 6.58 -16.73 -3.24
C TYR A 141 7.36 -17.02 -4.54
N LYS A 142 8.63 -17.45 -4.47
CA LYS A 142 9.40 -17.79 -5.66
C LYS A 142 8.71 -18.86 -6.50
N VAL A 143 8.33 -19.97 -5.88
CA VAL A 143 7.66 -21.09 -6.58
C VAL A 143 6.36 -20.63 -7.23
N GLN A 144 5.61 -19.76 -6.57
CA GLN A 144 4.39 -19.19 -7.14
C GLN A 144 4.71 -18.33 -8.36
N ALA A 145 5.72 -17.45 -8.28
CA ALA A 145 6.13 -16.59 -9.40
C ALA A 145 6.59 -17.44 -10.62
N GLU A 146 7.36 -18.52 -10.39
CA GLU A 146 7.76 -19.47 -11.44
C GLU A 146 6.53 -20.12 -12.11
N GLY A 147 5.53 -20.49 -11.32
CA GLY A 147 4.26 -21.02 -11.81
C GLY A 147 3.51 -20.02 -12.68
N MET A 148 3.42 -18.72 -12.24
CA MET A 148 2.76 -17.66 -13.01
C MET A 148 3.49 -17.40 -14.33
N ILE A 149 4.84 -17.40 -14.35
CA ILE A 149 5.62 -17.26 -15.59
C ILE A 149 5.26 -18.37 -16.58
N LYS A 150 5.14 -19.62 -16.13
CA LYS A 150 4.75 -20.75 -16.99
C LYS A 150 3.35 -20.53 -17.58
N LEU A 151 2.38 -20.16 -16.76
CA LEU A 151 1.01 -19.89 -17.22
C LEU A 151 0.95 -18.77 -18.25
N LEU A 152 1.73 -17.70 -18.04
CA LEU A 152 1.81 -16.56 -18.95
C LEU A 152 2.51 -16.87 -20.28
N GLN A 153 3.19 -18.02 -20.42
CA GLN A 153 3.82 -18.46 -21.66
C GLN A 153 2.85 -19.14 -22.63
N TYR A 154 1.78 -19.70 -22.11
CA TYR A 154 0.79 -20.41 -22.92
C TYR A 154 -0.31 -19.43 -23.40
N SER A 155 -0.76 -19.63 -24.64
CA SER A 155 -2.01 -19.01 -25.08
C SER A 155 -3.19 -19.71 -24.38
N ASP A 156 -4.36 -19.05 -24.35
CA ASP A 156 -5.55 -19.66 -23.77
C ASP A 156 -5.95 -20.93 -24.54
N GLU A 157 -5.68 -20.99 -25.86
CA GLU A 157 -5.89 -22.19 -26.69
C GLU A 157 -4.94 -23.34 -26.29
N ASP A 158 -3.68 -23.06 -25.97
CA ASP A 158 -2.73 -24.07 -25.52
C ASP A 158 -3.12 -24.64 -24.15
N LEU A 159 -3.60 -23.79 -23.24
CA LEU A 159 -4.10 -24.21 -21.94
C LEU A 159 -5.33 -25.10 -22.08
N ILE A 160 -6.31 -24.73 -22.93
CA ILE A 160 -7.50 -25.56 -23.20
C ILE A 160 -7.12 -26.93 -23.74
N LYS A 161 -6.18 -27.02 -24.70
CA LYS A 161 -5.69 -28.29 -25.22
C LYS A 161 -5.03 -29.19 -24.17
N GLN A 162 -4.33 -28.59 -23.21
CA GLN A 162 -3.65 -29.34 -22.13
C GLN A 162 -4.63 -29.95 -21.12
N PHE A 163 -5.80 -29.32 -20.91
CA PHE A 163 -6.84 -29.85 -20.00
C PHE A 163 -7.85 -30.80 -20.69
N GLN A 164 -7.79 -30.95 -22.03
CA GLN A 164 -8.66 -31.87 -22.78
C GLN A 164 -8.01 -33.24 -23.07
N ASN A 165 -6.73 -33.43 -22.74
CA ASN A 165 -5.98 -34.68 -22.83
C ASN A 165 -5.73 -35.27 -21.43
#